data_40966d4316f0aefb865e4bb96194dae0
#
_entry.id   40966d4316f0aefb865e4bb96194dae0
#
_cell.length_a   1.000
_cell.length_b   1.000
_cell.length_c   1.000
_cell.angle_alpha   90.00
_cell.angle_beta   90.00
_cell.angle_gamma   90.00
#
_symmetry.space_group_name_H-M   'P 1'
#
loop_
_entity.id
_entity.type
_entity.pdbx_description
1 polymer ?
#
loop_
_entity_poly.entity_id
_entity_poly.type
_entity_poly.pdbx_seq_one_letter_code
_entity_poly.pdbx_strand_id
1 'polypeptide(L)'
;NNELSSQYNVRGGSFDENMVYVNGIEVYRPLLVRSGQQEGLSFINPDMVESVGFSSGGYEARYGDKMSSVLDITYKKPEHFEATGAFSLLGVSAYAVFGNKKFSWTNSIRYKSNRYLLGTLDTKGEYDPQFIDYQTFISWRPSKRWEVGFIGNISENKYIFQPEDRTTRFGTLESAREFKVYFDGQERDLFRTFFGAANATYNFDENNSLTFQASAFQTKEQETYDISGQYWLNELDSSGEESDTETGETIGVGTYMEHARNYLNAKVQSYSFTGRHRIKRHAIQWGLELKTERIKDKLREWEMRDSAG
;
A
#
# COMPACT_ATOMS: atom_id res chain seq x y z
N ASN A 1 -12.15 14.25 -0.12
CA ASN A 1 -10.73 13.87 0.00
C ASN A 1 -10.56 13.05 1.26
N ASN A 2 -10.17 11.81 1.12
CA ASN A 2 -9.87 10.93 2.24
C ASN A 2 -8.34 11.00 2.45
N GLU A 3 -7.89 11.62 3.53
CA GLU A 3 -6.46 11.72 3.88
C GLU A 3 -5.84 10.37 4.25
N LEU A 4 -6.68 9.35 4.41
CA LEU A 4 -6.27 7.98 4.75
C LEU A 4 -6.01 7.13 3.51
N SER A 5 -6.37 7.60 2.31
CA SER A 5 -6.27 6.85 1.06
C SER A 5 -5.59 7.68 -0.03
N SER A 6 -4.61 7.07 -0.70
CA SER A 6 -3.99 7.57 -1.91
C SER A 6 -4.53 6.90 -3.19
N GLN A 7 -5.58 6.10 -3.06
CA GLN A 7 -6.25 5.47 -4.19
C GLN A 7 -6.91 6.49 -5.10
N TYR A 8 -6.82 6.25 -6.39
CA TYR A 8 -7.54 7.05 -7.37
C TYR A 8 -8.16 6.16 -8.45
N ASN A 9 -9.38 6.48 -8.81
CA ASN A 9 -10.13 5.81 -9.86
C ASN A 9 -10.22 6.72 -11.08
N VAL A 10 -10.04 6.17 -12.26
CA VAL A 10 -10.03 6.92 -13.51
C VAL A 10 -11.06 6.34 -14.46
N ARG A 11 -11.97 7.20 -14.96
CA ARG A 11 -12.99 6.85 -15.94
C ARG A 11 -13.84 5.62 -15.58
N GLY A 12 -14.13 5.44 -14.29
CA GLY A 12 -14.93 4.31 -13.82
C GLY A 12 -14.14 3.00 -13.65
N GLY A 13 -12.86 2.99 -13.95
CA GLY A 13 -11.97 1.86 -13.65
C GLY A 13 -11.57 1.82 -12.19
N SER A 14 -11.14 0.66 -11.72
CA SER A 14 -10.68 0.48 -10.35
C SER A 14 -9.21 0.92 -10.20
N PHE A 15 -8.74 1.09 -8.95
CA PHE A 15 -7.38 1.59 -8.68
C PHE A 15 -6.28 0.64 -9.19
N ASP A 16 -6.53 -0.65 -9.31
CA ASP A 16 -5.60 -1.67 -9.81
C ASP A 16 -5.46 -1.67 -11.35
N GLU A 17 -6.33 -0.94 -12.05
CA GLU A 17 -6.22 -0.71 -13.49
C GLU A 17 -5.31 0.46 -13.86
N ASN A 18 -4.72 1.13 -12.87
CA ASN A 18 -3.79 2.22 -13.09
C ASN A 18 -2.34 1.71 -13.09
N MET A 19 -1.54 2.22 -14.03
CA MET A 19 -0.09 1.98 -14.06
C MET A 19 0.66 3.11 -13.39
N VAL A 20 1.72 2.77 -12.67
CA VAL A 20 2.64 3.73 -12.09
C VAL A 20 4.06 3.40 -12.56
N TYR A 21 4.71 4.40 -13.13
CA TYR A 21 6.11 4.34 -13.54
C TYR A 21 6.92 5.35 -12.74
N VAL A 22 8.13 4.97 -12.37
CA VAL A 22 9.11 5.90 -11.80
C VAL A 22 10.39 5.81 -12.63
N ASN A 23 10.78 6.93 -13.24
CA ASN A 23 11.90 7.01 -14.18
C ASN A 23 11.82 5.97 -15.31
N GLY A 24 10.60 5.71 -15.81
CA GLY A 24 10.34 4.74 -16.87
C GLY A 24 10.35 3.28 -16.43
N ILE A 25 10.41 2.98 -15.14
CA ILE A 25 10.39 1.63 -14.55
C ILE A 25 9.02 1.40 -13.91
N GLU A 26 8.34 0.32 -14.29
CA GLU A 26 7.05 -0.05 -13.70
C GLU A 26 7.20 -0.39 -12.23
N VAL A 27 6.33 0.19 -11.40
CA VAL A 27 6.23 -0.07 -9.98
C VAL A 27 5.02 -0.95 -9.70
N TYR A 28 5.26 -2.15 -9.21
CA TYR A 28 4.21 -3.08 -8.83
C TYR A 28 3.66 -2.74 -7.45
N ARG A 29 2.34 -2.78 -7.30
CA ARG A 29 1.64 -2.45 -6.04
C ARG A 29 2.09 -1.10 -5.46
N PRO A 30 1.97 0.00 -6.22
CA PRO A 30 2.39 1.33 -5.75
C PRO A 30 1.62 1.80 -4.52
N LEU A 31 0.48 1.19 -4.26
CA LEU A 31 -0.41 1.42 -3.13
C LEU A 31 -0.68 0.10 -2.43
N LEU A 32 -0.57 0.09 -1.11
CA LEU A 32 -1.02 -1.03 -0.32
C LEU A 32 -2.47 -0.77 0.10
N VAL A 33 -3.39 -1.52 -0.50
CA VAL A 33 -4.81 -1.41 -0.24
C VAL A 33 -5.25 -2.55 0.63
N ARG A 34 -5.93 -2.24 1.73
CA ARG A 34 -6.59 -3.20 2.57
C ARG A 34 -7.97 -2.71 3.01
N SER A 35 -9.01 -3.50 2.75
CA SER A 35 -10.39 -3.30 3.26
C SER A 35 -10.99 -1.90 3.10
N GLY A 36 -10.45 -1.07 2.21
CA GLY A 36 -10.97 0.27 1.93
C GLY A 36 -10.81 1.33 3.03
N GLN A 37 -10.24 0.99 4.18
CA GLN A 37 -10.14 1.92 5.32
C GLN A 37 -8.73 2.36 5.67
N GLN A 38 -7.71 1.60 5.24
CA GLN A 38 -6.35 1.88 5.72
C GLN A 38 -5.34 1.52 4.65
N GLU A 39 -4.60 2.51 4.24
CA GLU A 39 -3.54 2.38 3.27
C GLU A 39 -2.19 2.67 3.91
N GLY A 40 -1.21 1.88 3.48
CA GLY A 40 0.18 2.13 3.77
C GLY A 40 0.68 3.41 3.11
N LEU A 41 1.97 3.66 3.25
CA LEU A 41 2.64 4.70 2.48
C LEU A 41 2.59 4.33 1.00
N SER A 42 2.23 5.30 0.14
CA SER A 42 2.44 5.16 -1.29
C SER A 42 3.91 4.91 -1.58
N PHE A 43 4.22 4.07 -2.58
CA PHE A 43 5.59 3.92 -3.08
C PHE A 43 6.21 5.27 -3.44
N ILE A 44 5.41 6.18 -3.99
CA ILE A 44 5.87 7.50 -4.41
C ILE A 44 6.16 8.35 -3.18
N ASN A 45 7.40 8.81 -3.07
CA ASN A 45 7.79 9.81 -2.09
C ASN A 45 7.75 11.21 -2.73
N PRO A 46 6.85 12.12 -2.29
CA PRO A 46 6.70 13.44 -2.87
C PRO A 46 7.99 14.28 -2.84
N ASP A 47 8.83 14.11 -1.81
CA ASP A 47 10.09 14.86 -1.67
C ASP A 47 11.09 14.54 -2.79
N MET A 48 11.00 13.35 -3.36
CA MET A 48 11.85 12.87 -4.46
C MET A 48 11.34 13.26 -5.84
N VAL A 49 10.08 13.71 -5.97
CA VAL A 49 9.42 13.94 -7.26
C VAL A 49 9.85 15.25 -7.87
N GLU A 50 10.29 15.21 -9.14
CA GLU A 50 10.55 16.38 -9.99
C GLU A 50 9.33 16.74 -10.83
N SER A 51 8.76 15.73 -11.50
CA SER A 51 7.60 15.93 -12.37
C SER A 51 6.69 14.71 -12.39
N VAL A 52 5.42 14.96 -12.71
CA VAL A 52 4.38 13.94 -12.82
C VAL A 52 3.70 14.10 -14.17
N GLY A 53 3.74 13.05 -14.98
CA GLY A 53 2.95 12.89 -16.19
C GLY A 53 1.72 12.03 -15.88
N PHE A 54 0.53 12.51 -16.22
CA PHE A 54 -0.70 11.74 -16.05
C PHE A 54 -1.43 11.62 -17.39
N SER A 55 -1.83 10.39 -17.73
CA SER A 55 -2.62 10.10 -18.91
C SER A 55 -3.81 9.20 -18.55
N SER A 56 -5.02 9.65 -18.85
CA SER A 56 -6.27 8.93 -18.61
C SER A 56 -6.81 8.19 -19.83
N GLY A 57 -5.93 7.70 -20.68
CA GLY A 57 -6.23 7.00 -21.94
C GLY A 57 -5.47 7.60 -23.11
N GLY A 58 -5.36 6.87 -24.22
CA GLY A 58 -4.59 7.29 -25.38
C GLY A 58 -3.09 7.42 -25.12
N TYR A 59 -2.58 6.71 -24.12
CA TYR A 59 -1.16 6.74 -23.76
C TYR A 59 -0.30 6.02 -24.81
N GLU A 60 0.98 6.33 -24.78
CA GLU A 60 1.96 5.79 -25.73
C GLU A 60 2.05 4.25 -25.65
N ALA A 61 2.40 3.60 -26.76
CA ALA A 61 2.50 2.14 -26.85
C ALA A 61 3.55 1.50 -25.91
N ARG A 62 4.44 2.29 -25.31
CA ARG A 62 5.40 1.82 -24.29
C ARG A 62 4.74 1.45 -22.96
N TYR A 63 3.52 1.92 -22.73
CA TYR A 63 2.74 1.59 -21.54
C TYR A 63 1.72 0.52 -21.91
N GLY A 64 1.90 -0.70 -21.41
CA GLY A 64 1.04 -1.86 -21.67
C GLY A 64 0.26 -2.30 -20.42
N ASP A 65 -0.59 -3.32 -20.60
CA ASP A 65 -1.22 -4.16 -19.56
C ASP A 65 -2.28 -3.53 -18.65
N LYS A 66 -2.54 -2.22 -18.71
CA LYS A 66 -3.57 -1.56 -17.88
C LYS A 66 -4.50 -0.72 -18.71
N MET A 67 -5.73 -0.52 -18.23
CA MET A 67 -6.80 0.04 -19.05
C MET A 67 -7.22 1.45 -18.67
N SER A 68 -6.98 1.90 -17.44
CA SER A 68 -7.58 3.15 -16.94
C SER A 68 -6.66 4.34 -17.03
N SER A 69 -5.45 4.27 -16.49
CA SER A 69 -4.51 5.38 -16.53
C SER A 69 -3.05 4.99 -16.40
N VAL A 70 -2.18 5.95 -16.76
CA VAL A 70 -0.74 5.91 -16.53
C VAL A 70 -0.33 7.11 -15.72
N LEU A 71 0.40 6.89 -14.64
CA LEU A 71 1.09 7.89 -13.85
C LEU A 71 2.60 7.70 -14.04
N ASP A 72 3.24 8.61 -14.77
CA ASP A 72 4.68 8.57 -15.05
C ASP A 72 5.40 9.64 -14.21
N ILE A 73 6.27 9.20 -13.33
CA ILE A 73 6.92 10.03 -12.33
C ILE A 73 8.41 10.09 -12.61
N THR A 74 8.94 11.30 -12.61
CA THR A 74 10.38 11.53 -12.69
C THR A 74 10.91 11.99 -11.34
N TYR A 75 11.96 11.34 -10.84
CA TYR A 75 12.64 11.74 -9.62
C TYR A 75 13.69 12.81 -9.89
N LYS A 76 13.84 13.72 -8.92
CA LYS A 76 14.83 14.79 -8.90
C LYS A 76 16.25 14.23 -9.02
N LYS A 77 17.09 14.97 -9.73
CA LYS A 77 18.55 14.74 -9.84
C LYS A 77 19.31 16.00 -9.40
N PRO A 78 19.26 16.39 -8.11
CA PRO A 78 19.90 17.60 -7.63
C PRO A 78 21.41 17.57 -7.85
N GLU A 79 21.99 18.73 -8.16
CA GLU A 79 23.44 18.88 -8.41
C GLU A 79 24.22 19.37 -7.18
N HIS A 80 23.53 19.57 -6.05
CA HIS A 80 24.09 20.05 -4.79
C HIS A 80 23.49 19.29 -3.61
N PHE A 81 24.05 19.49 -2.43
CA PHE A 81 23.51 18.94 -1.22
C PHE A 81 22.19 19.60 -0.85
N GLU A 82 21.17 18.77 -0.60
CA GLU A 82 19.88 19.18 -0.06
C GLU A 82 19.49 18.22 1.05
N ALA A 83 18.83 18.71 2.10
CA ALA A 83 18.24 17.90 3.15
C ALA A 83 16.96 18.54 3.67
N THR A 84 15.95 17.72 3.91
CA THR A 84 14.66 18.13 4.46
C THR A 84 14.22 17.14 5.51
N GLY A 85 13.65 17.61 6.61
CA GLY A 85 13.00 16.79 7.61
C GLY A 85 11.62 17.33 7.89
N ALA A 86 10.64 16.45 8.07
CA ALA A 86 9.29 16.81 8.47
C ALA A 86 8.87 15.96 9.67
N PHE A 87 8.18 16.59 10.61
CA PHE A 87 7.61 15.95 11.77
C PHE A 87 6.14 16.36 11.90
N SER A 88 5.28 15.39 12.13
CA SER A 88 3.84 15.60 12.34
C SER A 88 3.30 14.61 13.37
N LEU A 89 2.05 14.79 13.78
CA LEU A 89 1.35 13.83 14.63
C LEU A 89 1.18 12.45 13.98
N LEU A 90 1.24 12.40 12.66
CA LEU A 90 1.07 11.16 11.88
C LEU A 90 2.38 10.47 11.55
N GLY A 91 3.54 11.13 11.78
CA GLY A 91 4.81 10.51 11.46
C GLY A 91 5.96 11.47 11.25
N VAL A 92 7.05 10.88 10.78
CA VAL A 92 8.32 11.56 10.53
C VAL A 92 8.83 11.19 9.16
N SER A 93 9.39 12.14 8.45
CA SER A 93 10.14 11.89 7.22
C SER A 93 11.47 12.66 7.21
N ALA A 94 12.45 12.06 6.55
CA ALA A 94 13.73 12.70 6.28
C ALA A 94 14.15 12.39 4.84
N TYR A 95 14.68 13.40 4.18
CA TYR A 95 15.16 13.35 2.81
C TYR A 95 16.53 14.00 2.76
N ALA A 96 17.48 13.38 2.08
CA ALA A 96 18.81 13.92 1.87
C ALA A 96 19.35 13.54 0.49
N VAL A 97 20.01 14.48 -0.15
CA VAL A 97 20.70 14.30 -1.44
C VAL A 97 22.12 14.75 -1.35
N PHE A 98 22.98 13.94 -1.93
CA PHE A 98 24.39 14.25 -2.21
C PHE A 98 24.55 14.28 -3.72
N GLY A 99 24.82 15.45 -4.31
CA GLY A 99 24.84 15.59 -5.75
C GLY A 99 25.91 16.52 -6.30
N ASN A 100 26.23 16.29 -7.57
CA ASN A 100 26.99 17.16 -8.44
C ASN A 100 26.54 16.95 -9.90
N LYS A 101 27.12 17.70 -10.86
CA LYS A 101 26.74 17.64 -12.30
C LYS A 101 26.79 16.23 -12.92
N LYS A 102 27.51 15.28 -12.33
CA LYS A 102 27.69 13.93 -12.89
C LYS A 102 27.05 12.84 -12.03
N PHE A 103 26.79 13.10 -10.77
CA PHE A 103 26.33 12.11 -9.81
C PHE A 103 25.33 12.73 -8.85
N SER A 104 24.23 12.04 -8.61
CA SER A 104 23.25 12.37 -7.59
C SER A 104 22.84 11.11 -6.84
N TRP A 105 22.86 11.18 -5.52
CA TRP A 105 22.45 10.10 -4.64
C TRP A 105 21.43 10.64 -3.63
N THR A 106 20.19 10.27 -3.86
CA THR A 106 19.03 10.66 -3.06
C THR A 106 18.66 9.54 -2.10
N ASN A 107 18.38 9.90 -0.87
CA ASN A 107 17.92 8.98 0.16
C ASN A 107 16.70 9.58 0.88
N SER A 108 15.77 8.74 1.21
CA SER A 108 14.59 9.12 1.99
C SER A 108 14.17 7.99 2.91
N ILE A 109 13.77 8.36 4.11
CA ILE A 109 13.12 7.48 5.08
C ILE A 109 11.83 8.11 5.53
N ARG A 110 10.76 7.31 5.63
CA ARG A 110 9.47 7.76 6.12
C ARG A 110 8.94 6.77 7.16
N TYR A 111 8.38 7.29 8.23
CA TYR A 111 7.59 6.56 9.20
C TYR A 111 6.24 7.23 9.35
N LYS A 112 5.16 6.46 9.32
CA LYS A 112 3.80 6.94 9.50
C LYS A 112 3.04 6.00 10.41
N SER A 113 2.20 6.56 11.31
CA SER A 113 1.21 5.82 12.09
C SER A 113 -0.09 6.60 12.09
N ASN A 114 -1.19 5.93 11.75
CA ASN A 114 -2.52 6.52 11.74
C ASN A 114 -3.30 6.23 13.03
N ARG A 115 -2.67 5.62 14.05
CA ARG A 115 -3.31 5.25 15.32
C ARG A 115 -4.08 6.41 15.96
N TYR A 116 -3.48 7.60 15.97
CA TYR A 116 -4.12 8.78 16.56
C TYR A 116 -5.42 9.19 15.84
N LEU A 117 -5.43 9.18 14.53
CA LEU A 117 -6.64 9.51 13.74
C LEU A 117 -7.73 8.46 13.91
N LEU A 118 -7.35 7.20 13.93
CA LEU A 118 -8.29 6.09 14.03
C LEU A 118 -8.89 5.99 15.44
N GLY A 119 -8.15 6.33 16.48
CA GLY A 119 -8.65 6.41 17.85
C GLY A 119 -9.67 7.54 18.09
N THR A 120 -9.86 8.48 17.14
CA THR A 120 -10.89 9.52 17.20
C THR A 120 -12.16 9.13 16.43
N LEU A 121 -12.16 8.04 15.70
CA LEU A 121 -13.30 7.52 14.96
C LEU A 121 -14.05 6.52 15.86
N ASP A 122 -15.38 6.48 15.75
CA ASP A 122 -16.19 5.42 16.34
C ASP A 122 -16.00 4.14 15.56
N THR A 123 -14.90 3.45 15.84
CA THR A 123 -14.50 2.20 15.18
C THR A 123 -14.96 0.99 15.98
N LYS A 124 -15.09 -0.16 15.30
CA LYS A 124 -15.49 -1.43 15.93
C LYS A 124 -14.34 -2.13 16.69
N GLY A 125 -13.22 -1.43 16.91
CA GLY A 125 -12.04 -1.96 17.57
C GLY A 125 -10.85 -1.01 17.50
N GLU A 126 -9.79 -1.33 18.23
CA GLU A 126 -8.53 -0.60 18.18
C GLU A 126 -7.71 -0.98 16.95
N TYR A 127 -7.27 0.03 16.21
CA TYR A 127 -6.41 -0.12 15.02
C TYR A 127 -5.06 0.55 15.27
N ASP A 128 -3.98 -0.20 15.10
CA ASP A 128 -2.60 0.30 15.19
C ASP A 128 -1.81 0.04 13.89
N PRO A 129 -2.01 0.87 12.84
CA PRO A 129 -1.24 0.80 11.62
C PRO A 129 0.09 1.54 11.75
N GLN A 130 1.17 0.89 11.36
CA GLN A 130 2.52 1.43 11.35
C GLN A 130 3.17 1.16 10.00
N PHE A 131 3.76 2.19 9.40
CA PHE A 131 4.37 2.14 8.08
C PHE A 131 5.77 2.72 8.14
N ILE A 132 6.73 2.00 7.62
CA ILE A 132 8.09 2.49 7.45
C ILE A 132 8.59 2.14 6.06
N ASP A 133 9.22 3.10 5.39
CA ASP A 133 9.95 2.83 4.17
C ASP A 133 11.27 3.58 4.10
N TYR A 134 12.19 2.98 3.36
CA TYR A 134 13.42 3.60 2.93
C TYR A 134 13.51 3.52 1.41
N GLN A 135 13.79 4.66 0.78
CA GLN A 135 14.03 4.75 -0.66
C GLN A 135 15.38 5.37 -0.95
N THR A 136 16.02 4.86 -1.99
CA THR A 136 17.23 5.44 -2.54
C THR A 136 17.15 5.55 -4.05
N PHE A 137 17.67 6.63 -4.60
CA PHE A 137 17.81 6.83 -6.03
C PHE A 137 19.18 7.36 -6.36
N ILE A 138 19.87 6.66 -7.27
CA ILE A 138 21.19 7.03 -7.77
C ILE A 138 21.05 7.37 -9.25
N SER A 139 21.59 8.50 -9.65
CA SER A 139 21.79 8.89 -11.05
C SER A 139 23.27 9.21 -11.28
N TRP A 140 23.88 8.56 -12.24
CA TRP A 140 25.30 8.72 -12.54
C TRP A 140 25.54 8.88 -14.03
N ARG A 141 26.25 9.94 -14.41
CA ARG A 141 26.67 10.26 -15.78
C ARG A 141 28.19 10.20 -15.88
N PRO A 142 28.80 9.01 -15.99
CA PRO A 142 30.26 8.88 -16.06
C PRO A 142 30.85 9.60 -17.29
N SER A 143 30.09 9.68 -18.37
CA SER A 143 30.48 10.39 -19.58
C SER A 143 29.26 11.05 -20.26
N LYS A 144 29.48 11.82 -21.32
CA LYS A 144 28.39 12.38 -22.13
C LYS A 144 27.50 11.33 -22.81
N ARG A 145 28.04 10.10 -22.96
CA ARG A 145 27.35 9.00 -23.64
C ARG A 145 26.60 8.07 -22.70
N TRP A 146 27.03 7.97 -21.43
CA TRP A 146 26.46 7.02 -20.48
C TRP A 146 25.65 7.73 -19.40
N GLU A 147 24.45 7.22 -19.19
CA GLU A 147 23.62 7.55 -18.03
C GLU A 147 23.19 6.24 -17.35
N VAL A 148 23.47 6.13 -16.06
CA VAL A 148 23.13 4.95 -15.24
C VAL A 148 22.24 5.42 -14.09
N GLY A 149 21.18 4.67 -13.85
CA GLY A 149 20.27 4.91 -12.73
C GLY A 149 20.07 3.66 -11.88
N PHE A 150 19.80 3.85 -10.60
CA PHE A 150 19.40 2.81 -9.69
C PHE A 150 18.32 3.34 -8.74
N ILE A 151 17.25 2.57 -8.57
CA ILE A 151 16.19 2.83 -7.59
C ILE A 151 16.13 1.63 -6.66
N GLY A 152 16.11 1.89 -5.35
CA GLY A 152 15.88 0.89 -4.32
C GLY A 152 14.77 1.33 -3.38
N ASN A 153 13.92 0.39 -2.96
CA ASN A 153 12.92 0.60 -1.92
C ASN A 153 12.80 -0.63 -1.04
N ILE A 154 12.72 -0.39 0.26
CA ILE A 154 12.39 -1.39 1.26
C ILE A 154 11.30 -0.79 2.12
N SER A 155 10.18 -1.50 2.27
CA SER A 155 9.07 -1.05 3.11
C SER A 155 8.51 -2.17 3.96
N GLU A 156 8.04 -1.79 5.15
CA GLU A 156 7.30 -2.65 6.05
C GLU A 156 6.03 -1.92 6.50
N ASN A 157 4.89 -2.58 6.32
CA ASN A 157 3.60 -2.12 6.80
C ASN A 157 3.10 -3.16 7.79
N LYS A 158 2.90 -2.73 9.01
CA LYS A 158 2.39 -3.55 10.11
C LYS A 158 1.02 -3.04 10.50
N TYR A 159 0.16 -3.96 10.83
CA TYR A 159 -1.22 -3.71 11.13
C TYR A 159 -1.67 -4.59 12.27
N ILE A 160 -2.24 -3.99 13.30
CA ILE A 160 -2.84 -4.71 14.42
C ILE A 160 -4.27 -4.21 14.57
N PHE A 161 -5.20 -5.14 14.66
CA PHE A 161 -6.58 -4.89 14.96
C PHE A 161 -7.01 -5.72 16.18
N GLN A 162 -7.60 -5.07 17.16
CA GLN A 162 -8.20 -5.70 18.33
C GLN A 162 -9.66 -5.28 18.38
N PRO A 163 -10.61 -6.22 18.22
CA PRO A 163 -12.03 -5.89 18.35
C PRO A 163 -12.35 -5.50 19.79
N GLU A 164 -13.27 -4.55 19.93
CA GLU A 164 -13.77 -4.10 21.24
C GLU A 164 -15.12 -4.75 21.56
N ASP A 165 -15.33 -4.98 22.85
CA ASP A 165 -16.59 -5.46 23.38
C ASP A 165 -17.74 -4.52 22.98
N ARG A 166 -18.88 -5.09 22.69
CA ARG A 166 -20.00 -4.34 22.16
C ARG A 166 -21.32 -4.71 22.81
N THR A 167 -22.10 -3.69 23.16
CA THR A 167 -23.49 -3.83 23.58
C THR A 167 -24.39 -3.06 22.62
N THR A 168 -25.37 -3.73 22.05
CA THR A 168 -26.35 -3.13 21.14
C THR A 168 -27.76 -3.40 21.67
N ARG A 169 -28.57 -2.36 21.84
CA ARG A 169 -29.98 -2.47 22.24
C ARG A 169 -30.85 -2.18 21.02
N PHE A 170 -31.87 -3.01 20.81
CA PHE A 170 -32.79 -2.88 19.68
C PHE A 170 -34.17 -3.47 20.06
N GLY A 171 -35.18 -3.14 19.28
CA GLY A 171 -36.54 -3.61 19.49
C GLY A 171 -37.53 -2.46 19.67
N THR A 172 -38.71 -2.78 20.24
CA THR A 172 -39.78 -1.84 20.56
C THR A 172 -39.90 -1.63 22.07
N LEU A 173 -40.72 -0.68 22.52
CA LEU A 173 -40.99 -0.47 23.95
C LEU A 173 -41.61 -1.71 24.64
N GLU A 174 -42.27 -2.58 23.87
CA GLU A 174 -42.91 -3.80 24.42
C GLU A 174 -42.01 -5.03 24.36
N SER A 175 -40.96 -4.99 23.52
CA SER A 175 -40.02 -6.11 23.33
C SER A 175 -38.63 -5.55 22.98
N ALA A 176 -37.94 -5.07 24.01
CA ALA A 176 -36.58 -4.60 23.89
C ALA A 176 -35.60 -5.76 24.10
N ARG A 177 -34.55 -5.77 23.33
CA ARG A 177 -33.50 -6.79 23.41
C ARG A 177 -32.13 -6.15 23.51
N GLU A 178 -31.24 -6.80 24.21
CA GLU A 178 -29.85 -6.43 24.33
C GLU A 178 -28.96 -7.54 23.80
N PHE A 179 -28.09 -7.20 22.88
CA PHE A 179 -27.07 -8.07 22.33
C PHE A 179 -25.70 -7.62 22.83
N LYS A 180 -25.06 -8.45 23.64
CA LYS A 180 -23.70 -8.24 24.15
C LYS A 180 -22.74 -9.17 23.45
N VAL A 181 -21.60 -8.65 23.02
CA VAL A 181 -20.50 -9.44 22.48
C VAL A 181 -19.23 -9.05 23.22
N TYR A 182 -18.56 -10.04 23.76
CA TYR A 182 -17.22 -9.92 24.31
C TYR A 182 -16.24 -10.56 23.35
N PHE A 183 -15.19 -9.79 23.01
CA PHE A 183 -14.18 -10.25 22.07
C PHE A 183 -12.88 -10.54 22.81
N ASP A 184 -12.14 -11.53 22.30
CA ASP A 184 -10.76 -11.81 22.70
C ASP A 184 -9.94 -12.14 21.44
N GLY A 185 -8.66 -11.79 21.49
CA GLY A 185 -7.75 -12.01 20.40
C GLY A 185 -7.45 -10.79 19.55
N GLN A 186 -6.73 -11.00 18.48
CA GLN A 186 -6.29 -9.94 17.58
C GLN A 186 -6.01 -10.44 16.18
N GLU A 187 -6.07 -9.51 15.25
CA GLU A 187 -5.55 -9.65 13.90
C GLU A 187 -4.20 -8.95 13.77
N ARG A 188 -3.26 -9.60 13.13
CA ARG A 188 -1.93 -9.04 12.88
C ARG A 188 -1.52 -9.33 11.45
N ASP A 189 -1.28 -8.24 10.72
CA ASP A 189 -0.80 -8.30 9.36
C ASP A 189 0.55 -7.63 9.21
N LEU A 190 1.32 -8.21 8.33
CA LEU A 190 2.66 -7.75 8.03
C LEU A 190 2.92 -7.85 6.54
N PHE A 191 3.21 -6.71 5.92
CA PHE A 191 3.52 -6.61 4.49
C PHE A 191 4.94 -6.05 4.34
N ARG A 192 5.83 -6.84 3.76
CA ARG A 192 7.21 -6.44 3.48
C ARG A 192 7.43 -6.40 1.99
N THR A 193 7.87 -5.26 1.49
CA THR A 193 8.16 -5.05 0.08
C THR A 193 9.63 -4.73 -0.12
N PHE A 194 10.22 -5.36 -1.12
CA PHE A 194 11.57 -5.11 -1.60
C PHE A 194 11.49 -4.80 -3.09
N PHE A 195 12.02 -3.68 -3.49
CA PHE A 195 12.10 -3.30 -4.88
C PHE A 195 13.50 -2.77 -5.19
N GLY A 196 14.05 -3.23 -6.29
CA GLY A 196 15.30 -2.75 -6.84
C GLY A 196 15.22 -2.68 -8.35
N ALA A 197 15.69 -1.60 -8.94
CA ALA A 197 15.72 -1.44 -10.38
C ALA A 197 16.98 -0.68 -10.81
N ALA A 198 17.56 -1.10 -11.90
CA ALA A 198 18.72 -0.44 -12.51
C ALA A 198 18.47 -0.20 -13.99
N ASN A 199 18.94 0.92 -14.50
CA ASN A 199 18.95 1.21 -15.92
C ASN A 199 20.30 1.76 -16.37
N ALA A 200 20.65 1.48 -17.62
CA ALA A 200 21.82 2.01 -18.29
C ALA A 200 21.44 2.48 -19.68
N THR A 201 21.63 3.76 -19.96
CA THR A 201 21.37 4.36 -21.25
C THR A 201 22.71 4.71 -21.92
N TYR A 202 22.87 4.25 -23.16
CA TYR A 202 23.97 4.64 -24.01
C TYR A 202 23.47 5.55 -25.13
N ASN A 203 23.97 6.77 -25.18
CA ASN A 203 23.69 7.75 -26.21
C ASN A 203 24.81 7.69 -27.26
N PHE A 204 24.49 7.18 -28.47
CA PHE A 204 25.42 7.20 -29.60
C PHE A 204 25.68 8.64 -30.04
N ASP A 205 24.61 9.42 -30.12
CA ASP A 205 24.56 10.84 -30.43
C ASP A 205 23.29 11.47 -29.80
N GLU A 206 22.96 12.72 -30.15
CA GLU A 206 21.80 13.45 -29.63
C GLU A 206 20.44 12.86 -30.10
N ASN A 207 20.46 12.06 -31.16
CA ASN A 207 19.26 11.50 -31.79
C ASN A 207 19.08 10.01 -31.55
N ASN A 208 20.13 9.31 -31.12
CA ASN A 208 20.13 7.84 -31.04
C ASN A 208 20.57 7.38 -29.65
N SER A 209 19.74 6.59 -29.00
CA SER A 209 20.05 5.98 -27.72
C SER A 209 19.48 4.58 -27.57
N LEU A 210 20.16 3.77 -26.76
CA LEU A 210 19.70 2.47 -26.29
C LEU A 210 19.68 2.48 -24.78
N THR A 211 18.64 1.91 -24.20
CA THR A 211 18.46 1.77 -22.75
C THR A 211 18.22 0.31 -22.42
N PHE A 212 18.98 -0.23 -21.49
CA PHE A 212 18.71 -1.48 -20.80
C PHE A 212 18.19 -1.19 -19.42
N GLN A 213 17.14 -1.91 -18.99
CA GLN A 213 16.59 -1.84 -17.64
C GLN A 213 16.42 -3.25 -17.07
N ALA A 214 16.65 -3.38 -15.78
CA ALA A 214 16.33 -4.59 -15.03
C ALA A 214 15.68 -4.20 -13.71
N SER A 215 14.61 -4.86 -13.33
CA SER A 215 13.93 -4.64 -12.05
C SER A 215 13.60 -5.96 -11.37
N ALA A 216 13.55 -5.92 -10.05
CA ALA A 216 13.12 -7.01 -9.19
C ALA A 216 12.22 -6.46 -8.10
N PHE A 217 11.03 -7.01 -7.99
CA PHE A 217 10.04 -6.75 -6.96
C PHE A 217 9.77 -8.02 -6.17
N GLN A 218 9.67 -7.90 -4.87
CA GLN A 218 9.20 -8.98 -4.00
C GLN A 218 8.29 -8.40 -2.92
N THR A 219 7.12 -8.98 -2.73
CA THR A 219 6.32 -8.78 -1.53
C THR A 219 6.19 -10.09 -0.74
N LYS A 220 6.23 -9.95 0.58
CA LYS A 220 5.91 -11.01 1.53
C LYS A 220 4.80 -10.49 2.40
N GLU A 221 3.67 -11.18 2.39
CA GLU A 221 2.46 -10.80 3.10
C GLU A 221 2.11 -11.89 4.08
N GLN A 222 1.72 -11.48 5.24
CA GLN A 222 1.27 -12.33 6.32
C GLN A 222 0.02 -11.70 6.91
N GLU A 223 -1.06 -12.47 6.92
CA GLU A 223 -2.32 -12.15 7.60
C GLU A 223 -2.59 -13.24 8.61
N THR A 224 -2.64 -12.89 9.87
CA THR A 224 -2.84 -13.86 10.95
C THR A 224 -3.81 -13.31 11.96
N TYR A 225 -4.84 -14.06 12.26
CA TYR A 225 -5.75 -13.72 13.33
C TYR A 225 -6.20 -14.97 14.11
N ASP A 226 -6.44 -14.74 15.38
CA ASP A 226 -7.20 -15.57 16.29
C ASP A 226 -8.15 -14.62 17.00
N ILE A 227 -9.41 -14.64 16.62
CA ILE A 227 -10.44 -13.77 17.18
C ILE A 227 -11.56 -14.68 17.65
N SER A 228 -11.85 -14.64 18.94
CA SER A 228 -13.01 -15.29 19.53
C SER A 228 -14.02 -14.25 20.02
N GLY A 229 -15.28 -14.62 19.90
CA GLY A 229 -16.37 -13.82 20.42
C GLY A 229 -17.32 -14.68 21.24
N GLN A 230 -17.76 -14.15 22.36
CA GLN A 230 -18.82 -14.71 23.18
C GLN A 230 -19.98 -13.74 23.16
N TYR A 231 -21.15 -14.22 22.85
CA TYR A 231 -22.33 -13.34 22.75
C TYR A 231 -23.50 -13.83 23.59
N TRP A 232 -24.28 -12.85 24.05
CA TRP A 232 -25.53 -13.04 24.78
C TRP A 232 -26.61 -12.20 24.13
N LEU A 233 -27.76 -12.79 23.94
CA LEU A 233 -28.97 -12.12 23.56
C LEU A 233 -29.94 -12.16 24.76
N ASN A 234 -30.22 -11.02 25.35
CA ASN A 234 -31.09 -10.85 26.49
C ASN A 234 -32.39 -10.16 26.06
N GLU A 235 -33.53 -10.58 26.65
CA GLU A 235 -34.78 -9.85 26.56
C GLU A 235 -34.86 -8.91 27.74
N LEU A 236 -35.09 -7.60 27.51
CA LEU A 236 -35.14 -6.57 28.52
C LEU A 236 -36.57 -6.44 29.02
N ASP A 237 -36.78 -6.51 30.35
CA ASP A 237 -38.09 -6.27 30.95
C ASP A 237 -38.51 -4.79 30.78
N SER A 238 -39.73 -4.56 30.27
CA SER A 238 -40.29 -3.24 30.05
C SER A 238 -40.88 -2.61 31.34
N SER A 239 -40.77 -3.26 32.50
CA SER A 239 -41.19 -2.71 33.79
C SER A 239 -40.16 -1.68 34.24
N GLY A 240 -40.47 -0.40 34.06
CA GLY A 240 -39.60 0.77 34.30
C GLY A 240 -39.19 1.00 35.77
N GLU A 241 -38.87 -0.02 36.52
CA GLU A 241 -38.16 0.10 37.80
C GLU A 241 -36.65 0.07 37.53
N GLU A 242 -35.99 1.19 37.81
CA GLU A 242 -34.51 1.25 37.95
C GLU A 242 -34.07 0.32 39.08
N SER A 243 -33.96 -0.97 38.79
CA SER A 243 -33.19 -1.88 39.63
C SER A 243 -31.75 -1.95 39.09
N ASP A 244 -30.78 -1.72 39.96
CA ASP A 244 -29.32 -1.84 39.68
C ASP A 244 -28.87 -3.24 39.20
N THR A 245 -29.80 -4.15 38.94
CA THR A 245 -29.61 -5.48 38.36
C THR A 245 -30.38 -5.57 37.05
N GLU A 246 -29.74 -5.14 35.97
CA GLU A 246 -30.17 -5.37 34.59
C GLU A 246 -30.09 -6.88 34.24
N THR A 247 -31.00 -7.67 34.79
CA THR A 247 -31.11 -9.09 34.43
C THR A 247 -32.37 -9.32 33.61
N GLY A 248 -32.27 -9.00 32.32
CA GLY A 248 -33.17 -9.56 31.33
C GLY A 248 -32.95 -11.07 31.21
N GLU A 249 -33.98 -11.84 30.82
CA GLU A 249 -33.86 -13.26 30.54
C GLU A 249 -32.93 -13.48 29.35
N THR A 250 -31.89 -14.32 29.52
CA THR A 250 -31.01 -14.69 28.42
C THR A 250 -31.70 -15.68 27.51
N ILE A 251 -32.02 -15.26 26.30
CA ILE A 251 -32.73 -16.05 25.28
C ILE A 251 -31.81 -16.73 24.26
N GLY A 252 -30.54 -16.35 24.26
CA GLY A 252 -29.54 -16.99 23.40
C GLY A 252 -28.12 -16.68 23.83
N VAL A 253 -27.27 -17.68 23.76
CA VAL A 253 -25.84 -17.58 24.03
C VAL A 253 -25.07 -18.30 22.94
N GLY A 254 -23.87 -17.84 22.68
CA GLY A 254 -23.00 -18.55 21.76
C GLY A 254 -21.59 -18.04 21.77
N THR A 255 -20.76 -18.81 21.11
CA THR A 255 -19.36 -18.49 20.89
C THR A 255 -19.01 -18.68 19.43
N TYR A 256 -18.06 -17.90 18.96
CA TYR A 256 -17.43 -18.16 17.69
C TYR A 256 -15.92 -17.91 17.80
N MET A 257 -15.17 -18.57 16.94
CA MET A 257 -13.74 -18.38 16.81
C MET A 257 -13.38 -18.37 15.34
N GLU A 258 -12.64 -17.37 14.94
CA GLU A 258 -12.06 -17.23 13.61
C GLU A 258 -10.55 -17.33 13.69
N HIS A 259 -9.99 -18.14 12.82
CA HIS A 259 -8.56 -18.41 12.78
C HIS A 259 -8.04 -18.29 11.35
N ALA A 260 -6.96 -17.54 11.15
CA ALA A 260 -6.26 -17.52 9.87
C ALA A 260 -4.74 -17.50 10.03
N ARG A 261 -4.09 -18.14 9.07
CA ARG A 261 -2.64 -18.17 8.88
C ARG A 261 -2.34 -18.12 7.39
N ASN A 262 -2.46 -16.92 6.82
CA ASN A 262 -2.31 -16.66 5.39
C ASN A 262 -0.94 -16.06 5.10
N TYR A 263 -0.28 -16.61 4.09
CA TYR A 263 1.06 -16.17 3.68
C TYR A 263 1.13 -16.08 2.16
N LEU A 264 1.49 -14.91 1.65
CA LEU A 264 1.77 -14.67 0.23
C LEU A 264 3.24 -14.29 0.04
N ASN A 265 3.87 -14.84 -0.98
CA ASN A 265 5.18 -14.41 -1.45
C ASN A 265 5.12 -14.28 -2.98
N ALA A 266 5.06 -13.05 -3.44
CA ALA A 266 5.07 -12.73 -4.86
C ALA A 266 6.40 -12.10 -5.26
N LYS A 267 6.93 -12.55 -6.40
CA LYS A 267 8.16 -12.03 -7.00
C LYS A 267 7.90 -11.72 -8.46
N VAL A 268 8.35 -10.55 -8.90
CA VAL A 268 8.32 -10.12 -10.30
C VAL A 268 9.72 -9.68 -10.68
N GLN A 269 10.19 -10.13 -11.82
CA GLN A 269 11.43 -9.69 -12.42
C GLN A 269 11.13 -9.23 -13.85
N SER A 270 11.60 -8.05 -14.21
CA SER A 270 11.45 -7.50 -15.56
C SER A 270 12.81 -7.08 -16.11
N TYR A 271 13.01 -7.38 -17.37
CA TYR A 271 14.16 -6.97 -18.16
C TYR A 271 13.64 -6.32 -19.43
N SER A 272 14.04 -5.09 -19.68
CA SER A 272 13.63 -4.41 -20.91
C SER A 272 14.83 -3.82 -21.65
N PHE A 273 14.70 -3.77 -22.95
CA PHE A 273 15.67 -3.17 -23.86
C PHE A 273 14.91 -2.26 -24.84
N THR A 274 15.22 -0.97 -24.79
CA THR A 274 14.51 0.04 -25.59
C THR A 274 15.48 0.86 -26.44
N GLY A 275 15.04 1.19 -27.66
CA GLY A 275 15.77 2.06 -28.57
C GLY A 275 14.96 3.30 -28.91
N ARG A 276 15.64 4.44 -28.98
CA ARG A 276 15.08 5.70 -29.46
C ARG A 276 15.95 6.26 -30.57
N HIS A 277 15.30 6.58 -31.69
CA HIS A 277 15.95 7.09 -32.89
C HIS A 277 15.17 8.26 -33.46
N ARG A 278 15.87 9.33 -33.79
CA ARG A 278 15.31 10.48 -34.50
C ARG A 278 16.02 10.62 -35.84
N ILE A 279 15.29 10.32 -36.91
CA ILE A 279 15.80 10.35 -38.29
C ILE A 279 15.00 11.41 -39.04
N LYS A 280 15.61 12.57 -39.31
CA LYS A 280 14.94 13.69 -39.99
C LYS A 280 13.66 14.12 -39.24
N ARG A 281 12.48 13.86 -39.81
CA ARG A 281 11.15 14.17 -39.27
C ARG A 281 10.55 13.01 -38.45
N HIS A 282 11.17 11.86 -38.48
CA HIS A 282 10.63 10.66 -37.82
C HIS A 282 11.27 10.44 -36.45
N ALA A 283 10.45 10.23 -35.44
CA ALA A 283 10.85 9.73 -34.14
C ALA A 283 10.37 8.29 -34.01
N ILE A 284 11.31 7.37 -33.87
CA ILE A 284 11.03 5.94 -33.75
C ILE A 284 11.44 5.52 -32.36
N GLN A 285 10.54 4.86 -31.64
CA GLN A 285 10.82 4.21 -30.38
C GLN A 285 10.36 2.77 -30.46
N TRP A 286 11.20 1.85 -30.00
CA TRP A 286 10.89 0.44 -29.94
C TRP A 286 11.39 -0.15 -28.63
N GLY A 287 10.82 -1.27 -28.23
CA GLY A 287 11.22 -1.96 -26.99
C GLY A 287 10.89 -3.43 -27.02
N LEU A 288 11.65 -4.17 -26.24
CA LEU A 288 11.43 -5.57 -25.91
C LEU A 288 11.41 -5.67 -24.39
N GLU A 289 10.47 -6.42 -23.85
CA GLU A 289 10.38 -6.69 -22.41
C GLU A 289 10.19 -8.18 -22.18
N LEU A 290 10.91 -8.69 -21.19
CA LEU A 290 10.73 -10.02 -20.62
C LEU A 290 10.37 -9.86 -19.15
N LYS A 291 9.19 -10.35 -18.78
CA LYS A 291 8.68 -10.33 -17.42
C LYS A 291 8.49 -11.77 -16.92
N THR A 292 8.93 -12.04 -15.71
CA THR A 292 8.71 -13.31 -15.03
C THR A 292 8.04 -13.06 -13.69
N GLU A 293 6.98 -13.80 -13.42
CA GLU A 293 6.20 -13.68 -12.19
C GLU A 293 6.14 -15.03 -11.49
N ARG A 294 6.30 -15.01 -10.18
CA ARG A 294 6.17 -16.19 -9.33
C ARG A 294 5.41 -15.85 -8.07
N ILE A 295 4.25 -16.46 -7.92
CA ILE A 295 3.38 -16.29 -6.76
C ILE A 295 3.32 -17.61 -6.01
N LYS A 296 3.52 -17.54 -4.70
CA LYS A 296 3.30 -18.63 -3.75
C LYS A 296 2.34 -18.14 -2.71
N ASP A 297 1.20 -18.76 -2.67
CA ASP A 297 0.12 -18.46 -1.73
C ASP A 297 -0.18 -19.67 -0.86
N LYS A 298 -0.47 -19.41 0.41
CA LYS A 298 -0.83 -20.44 1.38
C LYS A 298 -1.91 -19.88 2.28
N LEU A 299 -3.11 -20.41 2.12
CA LEU A 299 -4.27 -20.06 2.91
C LEU A 299 -4.57 -21.18 3.90
N ARG A 300 -4.79 -20.79 5.14
CA ARG A 300 -5.27 -21.67 6.22
C ARG A 300 -6.23 -20.88 7.07
N GLU A 301 -7.50 -21.13 6.85
CA GLU A 301 -8.59 -20.46 7.55
C GLU A 301 -9.58 -21.49 8.04
N TRP A 302 -10.10 -21.30 9.23
CA TRP A 302 -11.23 -22.05 9.76
C TRP A 302 -12.03 -21.18 10.73
N GLU A 303 -13.26 -21.54 10.86
CA GLU A 303 -14.24 -20.91 11.73
C GLU A 303 -14.93 -21.99 12.57
N MET A 304 -15.17 -21.69 13.84
CA MET A 304 -15.97 -22.49 14.73
C MET A 304 -17.09 -21.65 15.28
N ARG A 305 -18.29 -22.19 15.25
CA ARG A 305 -19.48 -21.55 15.88
C ARG A 305 -20.18 -22.58 16.74
N ASP A 306 -20.59 -22.15 17.93
CA ASP A 306 -21.41 -22.90 18.84
C ASP A 306 -22.47 -21.98 19.45
N SER A 307 -23.73 -22.42 19.49
CA SER A 307 -24.84 -21.61 19.96
C SER A 307 -25.92 -22.46 20.60
N ALA A 308 -26.57 -21.90 21.62
CA ALA A 308 -27.74 -22.45 22.27
C ALA A 308 -28.80 -21.36 22.42
N GLY A 309 -30.07 -21.69 22.08
CA GLY A 309 -31.19 -20.75 22.06
C GLY A 309 -31.83 -20.56 20.72
#